data_bf8ac3137a0af180b026d5a47dd676ae
#
_entry.id   bf8ac3137a0af180b026d5a47dd676ae
#
_cell.length_a   1.000
_cell.length_b   1.000
_cell.length_c   1.000
_cell.angle_alpha   90.00
_cell.angle_beta   90.00
_cell.angle_gamma   90.00
#
_symmetry.space_group_name_H-M   'P 1'
#
loop_
_entity.id
_entity.type
_entity.pdbx_description
1 polymer ?
#
loop_
_entity_poly.entity_id
_entity_poly.type
_entity_poly.pdbx_seq_one_letter_code
_entity_poly.pdbx_strand_id
1 'polypeptide(L)'
;MTQPHDALFKLTFSEPAELAAMLRDLLPPPVLALLDLDGLVALPPEQHSAELRARTPDLHFQAPWRPGGYAHLTILIEHQSSPDPQMPYRALRAAMRVWEQVEGPRLPVVLTLVVAHGGRPWTAPRRLSELYDAPPEAIAGLKPYLPELELWFEDLSVTPDDQLPGQGGGRLALLLMRHAHEGKTLPLLNKNLPLYEQALRERGDRGSRVKIRHHPQPVAGEPRGDGAGDGLTTSSRA
;
A
#
# COMPACT_ATOMS: atom_id res chain seq x y z
N MET A 1 12.56 -7.73 -17.83
CA MET A 1 13.04 -8.76 -16.87
C MET A 1 12.82 -8.20 -15.47
N THR A 2 12.08 -8.90 -14.60
CA THR A 2 11.91 -8.50 -13.19
C THR A 2 13.27 -8.58 -12.50
N GLN A 3 13.69 -7.51 -11.86
CA GLN A 3 14.96 -7.52 -11.13
C GLN A 3 14.87 -8.47 -9.93
N PRO A 4 15.95 -9.20 -9.56
CA PRO A 4 15.92 -10.14 -8.43
C PRO A 4 15.45 -9.49 -7.12
N HIS A 5 15.73 -8.21 -6.94
CA HIS A 5 15.36 -7.44 -5.75
C HIS A 5 13.86 -7.15 -5.68
N ASP A 6 13.23 -6.82 -6.82
CA ASP A 6 11.77 -6.66 -6.91
C ASP A 6 11.06 -7.98 -6.60
N ALA A 7 11.61 -9.10 -7.09
CA ALA A 7 11.07 -10.42 -6.81
C ALA A 7 11.18 -10.77 -5.33
N LEU A 8 12.32 -10.48 -4.70
CA LEU A 8 12.52 -10.68 -3.26
C LEU A 8 11.54 -9.85 -2.44
N PHE A 9 11.40 -8.55 -2.75
CA PHE A 9 10.48 -7.66 -2.07
C PHE A 9 9.04 -8.17 -2.19
N LYS A 10 8.60 -8.43 -3.43
CA LYS A 10 7.24 -8.92 -3.69
C LYS A 10 6.96 -10.24 -2.98
N LEU A 11 7.90 -11.19 -3.03
CA LEU A 11 7.76 -12.47 -2.34
C LEU A 11 7.62 -12.29 -0.82
N THR A 12 8.41 -11.38 -0.24
CA THR A 12 8.42 -11.17 1.21
C THR A 12 7.21 -10.35 1.66
N PHE A 13 6.98 -9.20 1.05
CA PHE A 13 5.96 -8.25 1.50
C PHE A 13 4.58 -8.45 0.89
N SER A 14 4.39 -9.42 -0.02
CA SER A 14 3.04 -9.94 -0.33
C SER A 14 2.40 -10.65 0.86
N GLU A 15 3.20 -11.04 1.85
CA GLU A 15 2.71 -11.58 3.11
C GLU A 15 2.23 -10.44 4.02
N PRO A 16 0.93 -10.38 4.39
CA PRO A 16 0.38 -9.27 5.17
C PRO A 16 1.09 -9.03 6.50
N ALA A 17 1.55 -10.09 7.17
CA ALA A 17 2.22 -9.99 8.47
C ALA A 17 3.59 -9.28 8.37
N GLU A 18 4.36 -9.55 7.31
CA GLU A 18 5.66 -8.90 7.07
C GLU A 18 5.47 -7.41 6.72
N LEU A 19 4.47 -7.13 5.86
CA LEU A 19 4.11 -5.75 5.54
C LEU A 19 3.60 -5.00 6.77
N ALA A 20 2.72 -5.61 7.56
CA ALA A 20 2.21 -5.00 8.80
C ALA A 20 3.33 -4.65 9.78
N ALA A 21 4.34 -5.53 9.93
CA ALA A 21 5.50 -5.26 10.77
C ALA A 21 6.29 -4.04 10.28
N MET A 22 6.54 -3.96 8.97
CA MET A 22 7.22 -2.81 8.36
C MET A 22 6.42 -1.52 8.54
N LEU A 23 5.11 -1.54 8.29
CA LEU A 23 4.24 -0.38 8.42
C LEU A 23 4.14 0.14 9.86
N ARG A 24 4.22 -0.74 10.88
CA ARG A 24 4.23 -0.30 12.28
C ARG A 24 5.43 0.57 12.64
N ASP A 25 6.57 0.32 12.00
CA ASP A 25 7.77 1.10 12.22
C ASP A 25 7.82 2.39 11.39
N LEU A 26 7.16 2.40 10.22
CA LEU A 26 7.19 3.53 9.29
C LEU A 26 6.08 4.55 9.52
N LEU A 27 4.88 4.10 9.92
CA LEU A 27 3.73 4.99 9.98
C LEU A 27 3.72 5.85 11.25
N PRO A 28 3.36 7.13 11.14
CA PRO A 28 3.18 7.98 12.30
C PRO A 28 2.13 7.43 13.28
N PRO A 29 2.33 7.57 14.61
CA PRO A 29 1.39 7.06 15.60
C PRO A 29 -0.09 7.44 15.41
N PRO A 30 -0.44 8.67 14.97
CA PRO A 30 -1.83 9.02 14.68
C PRO A 30 -2.46 8.18 13.56
N VAL A 31 -1.68 7.80 12.55
CA VAL A 31 -2.15 6.97 11.43
C VAL A 31 -2.27 5.52 11.86
N LEU A 32 -1.29 5.01 12.63
CA LEU A 32 -1.35 3.67 13.21
C LEU A 32 -2.58 3.47 14.10
N ALA A 33 -2.99 4.51 14.82
CA ALA A 33 -4.19 4.47 15.67
C ALA A 33 -5.48 4.29 14.85
N LEU A 34 -5.49 4.68 13.59
CA LEU A 34 -6.64 4.58 12.69
C LEU A 34 -6.72 3.25 11.94
N LEU A 35 -5.59 2.58 11.70
CA LEU A 35 -5.51 1.37 10.87
C LEU A 35 -5.46 0.11 11.74
N ASP A 36 -6.18 -0.91 11.31
CA ASP A 36 -6.02 -2.28 11.81
C ASP A 36 -5.07 -3.06 10.90
N LEU A 37 -3.78 -3.02 11.22
CA LEU A 37 -2.76 -3.72 10.43
C LEU A 37 -2.79 -5.24 10.60
N ASP A 38 -3.47 -5.78 11.63
CA ASP A 38 -3.66 -7.22 11.78
C ASP A 38 -4.75 -7.75 10.84
N GLY A 39 -5.65 -6.86 10.41
CA GLY A 39 -6.65 -7.13 9.39
C GLY A 39 -6.22 -6.83 7.96
N LEU A 40 -4.92 -6.63 7.72
CA LEU A 40 -4.39 -6.32 6.38
C LEU A 40 -4.65 -7.48 5.41
N VAL A 41 -5.19 -7.15 4.23
CA VAL A 41 -5.52 -8.13 3.17
C VAL A 41 -4.82 -7.73 1.88
N ALA A 42 -4.04 -8.67 1.33
CA ALA A 42 -3.46 -8.49 0.00
C ALA A 42 -4.55 -8.54 -1.08
N LEU A 43 -4.54 -7.58 -1.98
CA LEU A 43 -5.41 -7.58 -3.15
C LEU A 43 -4.69 -8.24 -4.33
N PRO A 44 -5.42 -9.00 -5.17
CA PRO A 44 -4.82 -9.60 -6.34
C PRO A 44 -4.26 -8.52 -7.26
N PRO A 45 -3.12 -8.77 -7.93
CA PRO A 45 -2.63 -7.87 -8.97
C PRO A 45 -3.69 -7.76 -10.07
N GLU A 46 -4.03 -6.54 -10.43
CA GLU A 46 -4.99 -6.28 -11.50
C GLU A 46 -4.53 -6.94 -12.81
N GLN A 47 -5.45 -7.66 -13.47
CA GLN A 47 -5.20 -8.30 -14.76
C GLN A 47 -5.27 -7.25 -15.89
N HIS A 48 -4.22 -6.46 -16.02
CA HIS A 48 -4.12 -5.47 -17.11
C HIS A 48 -3.23 -5.95 -18.26
N SER A 49 -3.40 -5.33 -19.42
CA SER A 49 -2.54 -5.52 -20.59
C SER A 49 -1.05 -5.32 -20.23
N ALA A 50 -0.13 -5.92 -20.99
CA ALA A 50 1.31 -5.86 -20.74
C ALA A 50 1.85 -4.42 -20.63
N GLU A 51 1.24 -3.46 -21.35
CA GLU A 51 1.60 -2.03 -21.29
C GLU A 51 1.18 -1.36 -19.97
N LEU A 52 0.09 -1.83 -19.37
CA LEU A 52 -0.41 -1.34 -18.08
C LEU A 52 0.34 -1.98 -16.90
N ARG A 53 0.85 -3.20 -17.02
CA ARG A 53 1.65 -3.88 -15.99
C ARG A 53 2.91 -3.12 -15.60
N ALA A 54 3.56 -2.45 -16.54
CA ALA A 54 4.75 -1.61 -16.27
C ALA A 54 4.44 -0.36 -15.42
N ARG A 55 3.15 -0.08 -15.14
CA ARG A 55 2.66 1.12 -14.45
C ARG A 55 1.75 0.78 -13.26
N THR A 56 1.66 -0.49 -12.90
CA THR A 56 0.84 -0.97 -11.77
C THR A 56 1.66 -0.91 -10.48
N PRO A 57 1.06 -0.65 -9.31
CA PRO A 57 1.72 -0.78 -8.03
C PRO A 57 2.33 -2.17 -7.87
N ASP A 58 3.48 -2.24 -7.22
CA ASP A 58 4.15 -3.51 -6.99
C ASP A 58 3.36 -4.41 -6.04
N LEU A 59 2.74 -3.80 -5.03
CA LEU A 59 1.85 -4.47 -4.08
C LEU A 59 0.66 -3.58 -3.76
N HIS A 60 -0.51 -4.20 -3.57
CA HIS A 60 -1.75 -3.52 -3.21
C HIS A 60 -2.47 -4.27 -2.10
N PHE A 61 -2.88 -3.52 -1.07
CA PHE A 61 -3.53 -4.07 0.12
C PHE A 61 -4.75 -3.24 0.51
N GLN A 62 -5.66 -3.88 1.24
CA GLN A 62 -6.67 -3.20 2.03
C GLN A 62 -6.34 -3.33 3.52
N ALA A 63 -6.42 -2.23 4.25
CA ALA A 63 -6.33 -2.19 5.70
C ALA A 63 -7.65 -1.70 6.28
N PRO A 64 -8.28 -2.42 7.22
CA PRO A 64 -9.49 -1.94 7.88
C PRO A 64 -9.21 -0.64 8.64
N TRP A 65 -10.17 0.29 8.60
CA TRP A 65 -10.22 1.39 9.55
C TRP A 65 -10.80 0.92 10.87
N ARG A 66 -10.20 1.29 11.99
CA ARG A 66 -10.77 0.98 13.31
C ARG A 66 -12.19 1.51 13.51
N PRO A 67 -12.56 2.71 13.01
CA PRO A 67 -13.94 3.20 13.00
C PRO A 67 -14.87 2.50 12.01
N GLY A 68 -14.35 1.63 11.15
CA GLY A 68 -15.09 0.93 10.09
C GLY A 68 -14.75 1.41 8.67
N GLY A 69 -14.87 0.52 7.70
CA GLY A 69 -14.42 0.73 6.31
C GLY A 69 -12.97 0.30 6.09
N TYR A 70 -12.38 0.72 4.96
CA TYR A 70 -11.05 0.28 4.54
C TYR A 70 -10.25 1.43 3.93
N ALA A 71 -8.95 1.44 4.20
CA ALA A 71 -7.95 2.17 3.44
C ALA A 71 -7.31 1.26 2.39
N HIS A 72 -6.93 1.80 1.25
CA HIS A 72 -6.10 1.12 0.27
C HIS A 72 -4.64 1.53 0.46
N LEU A 73 -3.77 0.54 0.59
CA LEU A 73 -2.33 0.74 0.69
C LEU A 73 -1.69 0.29 -0.62
N THR A 74 -1.12 1.24 -1.34
CA THR A 74 -0.37 1.00 -2.57
C THR A 74 1.11 1.09 -2.27
N ILE A 75 1.88 0.08 -2.64
CA ILE A 75 3.32 0.05 -2.42
C ILE A 75 4.02 0.05 -3.77
N LEU A 76 4.82 1.07 -3.97
CA LEU A 76 5.69 1.22 -5.13
C LEU A 76 7.13 0.96 -4.72
N ILE A 77 7.80 0.10 -5.46
CA ILE A 77 9.22 -0.14 -5.28
C ILE A 77 9.96 0.62 -6.37
N GLU A 78 10.90 1.44 -5.97
CA GLU A 78 11.75 2.14 -6.90
C GLU A 78 13.16 1.57 -6.83
N HIS A 79 13.57 0.90 -7.91
CA HIS A 79 14.90 0.34 -8.07
C HIS A 79 15.57 0.96 -9.29
N GLN A 80 16.09 2.16 -9.14
CA GLN A 80 16.80 2.81 -10.21
C GLN A 80 18.13 3.40 -9.72
N SER A 81 19.09 3.45 -10.64
CA SER A 81 20.35 4.17 -10.41
C SER A 81 20.16 5.68 -10.24
N SER A 82 18.99 6.19 -10.61
CA SER A 82 18.55 7.58 -10.39
C SER A 82 17.08 7.61 -10.00
N PRO A 83 16.71 8.41 -8.98
CA PRO A 83 15.32 8.58 -8.53
C PRO A 83 14.40 9.03 -9.66
N ASP A 84 13.18 8.48 -9.73
CA ASP A 84 12.17 8.90 -10.69
C ASP A 84 11.57 10.26 -10.27
N PRO A 85 11.80 11.35 -11.04
CA PRO A 85 11.27 12.66 -10.69
C PRO A 85 9.74 12.73 -10.78
N GLN A 86 9.08 11.77 -11.43
CA GLN A 86 7.63 11.73 -11.57
C GLN A 86 6.95 10.76 -10.58
N MET A 87 7.63 10.32 -9.54
CA MET A 87 7.09 9.38 -8.57
C MET A 87 5.76 9.86 -7.94
N PRO A 88 5.58 11.14 -7.53
CA PRO A 88 4.29 11.60 -7.01
C PRO A 88 3.16 11.50 -8.05
N TYR A 89 3.44 11.75 -9.31
CA TYR A 89 2.46 11.57 -10.39
C TYR A 89 2.12 10.09 -10.63
N ARG A 90 3.10 9.19 -10.53
CA ARG A 90 2.86 7.75 -10.59
C ARG A 90 1.95 7.28 -9.44
N ALA A 91 2.19 7.80 -8.23
CA ALA A 91 1.35 7.52 -7.07
C ALA A 91 -0.09 8.02 -7.24
N LEU A 92 -0.28 9.24 -7.75
CA LEU A 92 -1.60 9.78 -8.09
C LEU A 92 -2.32 8.87 -9.11
N ARG A 93 -1.62 8.44 -10.14
CA ARG A 93 -2.21 7.53 -11.14
C ARG A 93 -2.58 6.18 -10.55
N ALA A 94 -1.82 5.66 -9.59
CA ALA A 94 -2.16 4.45 -8.87
C ALA A 94 -3.44 4.65 -8.03
N ALA A 95 -3.56 5.78 -7.33
CA ALA A 95 -4.75 6.13 -6.57
C ALA A 95 -5.98 6.27 -7.48
N MET A 96 -5.86 6.96 -8.62
CA MET A 96 -6.95 7.13 -9.58
C MET A 96 -7.47 5.77 -10.09
N ARG A 97 -6.61 4.80 -10.34
CA ARG A 97 -7.05 3.46 -10.76
C ARG A 97 -7.89 2.75 -9.68
N VAL A 98 -7.49 2.88 -8.41
CA VAL A 98 -8.32 2.36 -7.31
C VAL A 98 -9.68 3.03 -7.31
N TRP A 99 -9.73 4.34 -7.51
CA TRP A 99 -10.98 5.10 -7.54
C TRP A 99 -11.88 4.77 -8.74
N GLU A 100 -11.30 4.50 -9.91
CA GLU A 100 -12.03 4.10 -11.13
C GLU A 100 -12.79 2.78 -10.97
N GLN A 101 -12.41 1.94 -10.01
CA GLN A 101 -13.04 0.65 -9.74
C GLN A 101 -14.13 0.73 -8.66
N VAL A 102 -14.28 1.89 -8.03
CA VAL A 102 -15.21 2.06 -6.92
C VAL A 102 -16.57 2.53 -7.43
N GLU A 103 -17.59 1.72 -7.17
CA GLU A 103 -18.98 2.13 -7.37
C GLU A 103 -19.47 2.90 -6.14
N GLY A 104 -20.00 4.09 -6.34
CA GLY A 104 -20.61 4.88 -5.27
C GLY A 104 -20.05 6.30 -5.15
N PRO A 105 -20.64 7.12 -4.26
CA PRO A 105 -20.36 8.55 -4.21
C PRO A 105 -19.12 8.93 -3.39
N ARG A 106 -18.44 7.98 -2.76
CA ARG A 106 -17.28 8.22 -1.88
C ARG A 106 -16.08 7.44 -2.35
N LEU A 107 -14.96 8.12 -2.46
CA LEU A 107 -13.68 7.51 -2.81
C LEU A 107 -12.99 6.97 -1.56
N PRO A 108 -12.38 5.76 -1.62
CA PRO A 108 -11.57 5.26 -0.53
C PRO A 108 -10.28 6.09 -0.37
N VAL A 109 -9.77 6.12 0.84
CA VAL A 109 -8.43 6.70 1.07
C VAL A 109 -7.39 5.76 0.47
N VAL A 110 -6.51 6.31 -0.33
CA VAL A 110 -5.35 5.58 -0.89
C VAL A 110 -4.08 6.19 -0.34
N LEU A 111 -3.28 5.34 0.30
CA LEU A 111 -1.99 5.70 0.88
C LEU A 111 -0.89 5.05 0.06
N THR A 112 0.09 5.82 -0.36
CA THR A 112 1.20 5.30 -1.16
C THR A 112 2.51 5.34 -0.38
N LEU A 113 3.12 4.16 -0.21
CA LEU A 113 4.46 4.00 0.32
C LEU A 113 5.41 3.73 -0.85
N VAL A 114 6.50 4.49 -0.90
CA VAL A 114 7.62 4.24 -1.82
C VAL A 114 8.80 3.70 -1.02
N VAL A 115 9.31 2.55 -1.42
CA VAL A 115 10.55 1.98 -0.90
C VAL A 115 11.62 2.14 -1.97
N ALA A 116 12.53 3.08 -1.72
CA ALA A 116 13.65 3.32 -2.61
C ALA A 116 14.87 2.51 -2.17
N HIS A 117 15.49 1.81 -3.11
CA HIS A 117 16.75 1.14 -2.88
C HIS A 117 17.71 1.40 -4.05
N GLY A 118 18.74 2.12 -3.79
CA GLY A 118 19.73 2.50 -4.76
C GLY A 118 21.08 2.75 -4.08
N GLY A 119 22.13 2.97 -4.87
CA GLY A 119 23.45 3.31 -4.33
C GLY A 119 23.57 4.77 -3.86
N ARG A 120 22.50 5.57 -3.94
CA ARG A 120 22.51 7.00 -3.62
C ARG A 120 21.22 7.43 -2.95
N PRO A 121 21.26 8.45 -2.08
CA PRO A 121 20.08 9.04 -1.47
C PRO A 121 19.05 9.53 -2.49
N TRP A 122 17.77 9.45 -2.10
CA TRP A 122 16.68 9.97 -2.92
C TRP A 122 16.73 11.50 -2.98
N THR A 123 16.71 12.06 -4.20
CA THR A 123 16.77 13.50 -4.44
C THR A 123 15.60 14.02 -5.29
N ALA A 124 14.71 13.12 -5.75
CA ALA A 124 13.55 13.52 -6.55
C ALA A 124 12.39 14.01 -5.66
N PRO A 125 11.38 14.65 -6.25
CA PRO A 125 10.18 15.11 -5.56
C PRO A 125 9.47 14.00 -4.77
N ARG A 126 8.89 14.40 -3.63
CA ARG A 126 8.03 13.53 -2.79
C ARG A 126 6.59 14.02 -2.71
N ARG A 127 6.32 15.22 -3.20
CA ARG A 127 5.00 15.85 -3.23
C ARG A 127 4.58 16.14 -4.64
N LEU A 128 3.29 16.01 -4.90
CA LEU A 128 2.75 16.33 -6.21
C LEU A 128 2.93 17.83 -6.55
N SER A 129 2.80 18.70 -5.56
CA SER A 129 3.02 20.15 -5.72
C SER A 129 4.41 20.53 -6.23
N GLU A 130 5.42 19.70 -6.01
CA GLU A 130 6.78 19.92 -6.51
C GLU A 130 6.92 19.68 -8.02
N LEU A 131 5.89 19.10 -8.66
CA LEU A 131 5.86 18.81 -10.10
C LEU A 131 5.13 19.89 -10.92
N TYR A 132 4.45 20.84 -10.28
CA TYR A 132 3.72 21.87 -11.01
C TYR A 132 4.68 22.90 -11.61
N ASP A 133 4.51 23.17 -12.89
CA ASP A 133 5.25 24.22 -13.62
C ASP A 133 4.62 25.60 -13.32
N ALA A 134 4.88 26.10 -12.10
CA ALA A 134 4.41 27.41 -11.65
C ALA A 134 5.31 27.94 -10.53
N PRO A 135 5.38 29.28 -10.34
CA PRO A 135 6.11 29.87 -9.22
C PRO A 135 5.55 29.39 -7.87
N PRO A 136 6.41 29.24 -6.83
CA PRO A 136 5.98 28.76 -5.51
C PRO A 136 4.81 29.54 -4.90
N GLU A 137 4.80 30.85 -5.07
CA GLU A 137 3.73 31.72 -4.58
C GLU A 137 2.39 31.48 -5.29
N ALA A 138 2.41 31.14 -6.59
CA ALA A 138 1.22 30.76 -7.33
C ALA A 138 0.69 29.41 -6.86
N ILE A 139 1.57 28.42 -6.66
CA ILE A 139 1.20 27.10 -6.09
C ILE A 139 0.60 27.30 -4.71
N ALA A 140 1.20 28.09 -3.85
CA ALA A 140 0.68 28.38 -2.51
C ALA A 140 -0.72 29.04 -2.55
N GLY A 141 -0.93 29.99 -3.45
CA GLY A 141 -2.21 30.68 -3.63
C GLY A 141 -3.30 29.78 -4.24
N LEU A 142 -2.91 28.82 -5.07
CA LEU A 142 -3.83 27.89 -5.76
C LEU A 142 -4.02 26.57 -5.03
N LYS A 143 -3.34 26.34 -3.91
CA LYS A 143 -3.36 25.07 -3.16
C LYS A 143 -4.75 24.47 -2.94
N PRO A 144 -5.83 25.23 -2.63
CA PRO A 144 -7.17 24.67 -2.46
C PRO A 144 -7.78 24.10 -3.75
N TYR A 145 -7.22 24.43 -4.90
CA TYR A 145 -7.76 24.08 -6.23
C TYR A 145 -6.89 23.05 -6.97
N LEU A 146 -5.75 22.69 -6.39
CA LEU A 146 -4.79 21.77 -7.00
C LEU A 146 -4.84 20.42 -6.27
N PRO A 147 -4.78 19.29 -7.00
CA PRO A 147 -4.52 17.99 -6.38
C PRO A 147 -3.22 18.02 -5.59
N GLU A 148 -3.22 17.45 -4.40
CA GLU A 148 -2.03 17.30 -3.58
C GLU A 148 -1.97 15.91 -2.97
N LEU A 149 -0.78 15.32 -2.98
CA LEU A 149 -0.45 14.13 -2.25
C LEU A 149 1.02 14.17 -1.84
N GLU A 150 1.32 13.58 -0.71
CA GLU A 150 2.68 13.35 -0.24
C GLU A 150 2.91 11.84 -0.12
N LEU A 151 4.06 11.38 -0.58
CA LEU A 151 4.44 9.98 -0.50
C LEU A 151 4.92 9.64 0.90
N TRP A 152 4.49 8.52 1.46
CA TRP A 152 5.30 7.87 2.47
C TRP A 152 6.52 7.28 1.82
N PHE A 153 7.65 7.42 2.50
CA PHE A 153 8.91 7.16 1.85
C PHE A 153 9.90 6.49 2.79
N GLU A 154 10.42 5.35 2.35
CA GLU A 154 11.55 4.66 2.98
C GLU A 154 12.71 4.62 2.00
N ASP A 155 13.82 5.22 2.39
CA ASP A 155 15.05 5.26 1.59
C ASP A 155 16.11 4.35 2.21
N LEU A 156 16.18 3.13 1.71
CA LEU A 156 17.14 2.14 2.18
C LEU A 156 18.60 2.56 1.98
N SER A 157 18.89 3.52 1.11
CA SER A 157 20.27 3.98 0.87
C SER A 157 20.83 4.77 2.06
N VAL A 158 19.97 5.42 2.84
CA VAL A 158 20.36 6.25 3.99
C VAL A 158 19.97 5.64 5.34
N THR A 159 18.98 4.75 5.37
CA THR A 159 18.54 4.12 6.62
C THR A 159 19.61 3.16 7.13
N PRO A 160 20.15 3.31 8.34
CA PRO A 160 21.12 2.38 8.92
C PRO A 160 20.57 0.95 9.05
N ASP A 161 21.45 -0.05 8.98
CA ASP A 161 21.06 -1.47 9.03
C ASP A 161 20.27 -1.84 10.30
N ASP A 162 20.61 -1.22 11.42
CA ASP A 162 19.95 -1.44 12.71
C ASP A 162 18.64 -0.68 12.88
N GLN A 163 18.34 0.25 11.97
CA GLN A 163 17.11 1.04 11.92
C GLN A 163 16.16 0.63 10.79
N LEU A 164 16.53 -0.39 9.99
CA LEU A 164 15.63 -0.89 8.93
C LEU A 164 14.29 -1.36 9.54
N PRO A 165 13.15 -0.94 8.95
CA PRO A 165 11.84 -1.25 9.48
C PRO A 165 11.48 -2.74 9.33
N GLY A 166 10.52 -3.19 10.14
CA GLY A 166 10.04 -4.56 10.13
C GLY A 166 10.88 -5.50 10.99
N GLN A 167 10.56 -6.77 10.95
CA GLN A 167 11.16 -7.82 11.74
C GLN A 167 11.42 -9.06 10.88
N GLY A 168 12.21 -10.01 11.38
CA GLY A 168 12.38 -11.31 10.77
C GLY A 168 12.72 -11.27 9.29
N GLY A 169 11.91 -11.93 8.47
CA GLY A 169 12.12 -12.04 7.02
C GLY A 169 12.00 -10.71 6.28
N GLY A 170 11.10 -9.84 6.70
CA GLY A 170 10.92 -8.50 6.11
C GLY A 170 12.16 -7.64 6.27
N ARG A 171 12.67 -7.54 7.50
CA ARG A 171 13.89 -6.78 7.78
C ARG A 171 15.11 -7.34 7.05
N LEU A 172 15.24 -8.67 6.97
CA LEU A 172 16.30 -9.31 6.20
C LEU A 172 16.21 -8.97 4.70
N ALA A 173 15.01 -9.00 4.13
CA ALA A 173 14.81 -8.64 2.73
C ALA A 173 15.25 -7.18 2.45
N LEU A 174 14.87 -6.23 3.31
CA LEU A 174 15.30 -4.84 3.17
C LEU A 174 16.83 -4.69 3.33
N LEU A 175 17.44 -5.43 4.26
CA LEU A 175 18.91 -5.45 4.43
C LEU A 175 19.62 -5.95 3.17
N LEU A 176 19.13 -7.04 2.56
CA LEU A 176 19.68 -7.57 1.32
C LEU A 176 19.51 -6.60 0.15
N MET A 177 18.36 -5.93 0.07
CA MET A 177 18.11 -4.91 -0.95
C MET A 177 19.03 -3.70 -0.79
N ARG A 178 19.20 -3.21 0.44
CA ARG A 178 20.11 -2.10 0.76
C ARG A 178 21.53 -2.35 0.23
N HIS A 179 22.06 -3.55 0.45
CA HIS A 179 23.43 -3.93 0.08
C HIS A 179 23.56 -4.63 -1.28
N ALA A 180 22.49 -4.66 -2.06
CA ALA A 180 22.42 -5.38 -3.33
C ALA A 180 23.52 -4.99 -4.33
N HIS A 181 23.86 -3.69 -4.39
CA HIS A 181 24.86 -3.17 -5.31
C HIS A 181 26.29 -3.23 -4.77
N GLU A 182 26.47 -3.63 -3.52
CA GLU A 182 27.79 -3.74 -2.92
C GLU A 182 28.43 -5.13 -3.14
N GLY A 183 27.73 -6.06 -3.78
CA GLY A 183 28.17 -7.45 -3.94
C GLY A 183 28.26 -8.24 -2.62
N LYS A 184 27.69 -7.72 -1.54
CA LYS A 184 27.74 -8.30 -0.18
C LYS A 184 26.53 -9.17 0.17
N THR A 185 25.65 -9.42 -0.76
CA THR A 185 24.39 -10.15 -0.52
C THR A 185 24.60 -11.54 0.08
N LEU A 186 25.54 -12.33 -0.47
CA LEU A 186 25.82 -13.68 0.07
C LEU A 186 26.44 -13.67 1.46
N PRO A 187 27.49 -12.86 1.77
CA PRO A 187 28.00 -12.73 3.13
C PRO A 187 26.94 -12.29 4.14
N LEU A 188 26.07 -11.34 3.76
CA LEU A 188 24.99 -10.86 4.63
C LEU A 188 23.91 -11.94 4.85
N LEU A 189 23.54 -12.68 3.81
CA LEU A 189 22.60 -13.79 3.94
C LEU A 189 23.13 -14.85 4.90
N ASN A 190 24.39 -15.27 4.72
CA ASN A 190 25.01 -16.26 5.59
C ASN A 190 25.10 -15.81 7.05
N LYS A 191 25.46 -14.54 7.29
CA LYS A 191 25.50 -13.96 8.64
C LYS A 191 24.14 -13.91 9.31
N ASN A 192 23.05 -13.66 8.54
CA ASN A 192 21.70 -13.49 9.04
C ASN A 192 20.79 -14.73 8.82
N LEU A 193 21.36 -15.84 8.31
CA LEU A 193 20.63 -17.08 8.07
C LEU A 193 19.86 -17.59 9.30
N PRO A 194 20.42 -17.56 10.53
CA PRO A 194 19.69 -17.98 11.72
C PRO A 194 18.43 -17.15 11.99
N LEU A 195 18.47 -15.84 11.73
CA LEU A 195 17.30 -14.96 11.85
C LEU A 195 16.24 -15.30 10.80
N TYR A 196 16.68 -15.61 9.59
CA TYR A 196 15.79 -16.05 8.52
C TYR A 196 15.13 -17.41 8.82
N GLU A 197 15.89 -18.37 9.30
CA GLU A 197 15.36 -19.68 9.73
C GLU A 197 14.36 -19.53 10.88
N GLN A 198 14.64 -18.65 11.83
CA GLN A 198 13.71 -18.35 12.92
C GLN A 198 12.42 -17.75 12.37
N ALA A 199 12.50 -16.76 11.48
CA ALA A 199 11.35 -16.13 10.83
C ALA A 199 10.50 -17.14 10.03
N LEU A 200 11.14 -18.08 9.33
CA LEU A 200 10.44 -19.17 8.62
C LEU A 200 9.70 -20.12 9.57
N ARG A 201 10.30 -20.48 10.70
CA ARG A 201 9.66 -21.34 11.73
C ARG A 201 8.44 -20.65 12.32
N GLU A 202 8.57 -19.37 12.70
CA GLU A 202 7.46 -18.56 13.22
C GLU A 202 6.33 -18.38 12.19
N ARG A 203 6.67 -18.31 10.90
CA ARG A 203 5.72 -18.23 9.78
C ARG A 203 4.96 -19.56 9.60
N GLY A 204 5.67 -20.70 9.64
CA GLY A 204 5.06 -22.04 9.58
C GLY A 204 4.07 -22.26 10.71
N ASP A 205 4.40 -21.82 11.92
CA ASP A 205 3.55 -21.96 13.12
C ASP A 205 2.32 -21.03 13.07
N ARG A 206 2.45 -19.83 12.48
CA ARG A 206 1.32 -18.89 12.26
C ARG A 206 0.41 -19.34 11.13
N GLY A 207 0.94 -19.87 10.03
CA GLY A 207 0.15 -20.40 8.92
C GLY A 207 -0.76 -21.54 9.31
N SER A 208 -0.37 -22.34 10.31
CA SER A 208 -1.19 -23.40 10.90
C SER A 208 -2.33 -22.87 11.79
N ARG A 209 -2.27 -21.60 12.22
CA ARG A 209 -3.27 -20.96 13.11
C ARG A 209 -4.27 -20.05 12.41
N VAL A 210 -4.03 -19.68 11.15
CA VAL A 210 -4.97 -18.86 10.38
C VAL A 210 -6.13 -19.75 9.90
N LYS A 211 -7.11 -19.94 10.75
CA LYS A 211 -8.46 -20.34 10.32
C LYS A 211 -8.96 -19.22 9.39
N ILE A 212 -9.17 -19.58 8.13
CA ILE A 212 -9.84 -18.73 7.15
C ILE A 212 -11.17 -18.27 7.75
N ARG A 213 -11.22 -17.05 8.28
CA ARG A 213 -12.50 -16.41 8.55
C ARG A 213 -13.02 -15.96 7.21
N HIS A 214 -13.88 -16.75 6.62
CA HIS A 214 -14.76 -16.27 5.57
C HIS A 214 -15.57 -15.09 6.15
N HIS A 215 -15.21 -13.87 5.75
CA HIS A 215 -16.12 -12.74 5.92
C HIS A 215 -17.17 -12.86 4.82
N PRO A 216 -18.46 -12.99 5.16
CA PRO A 216 -19.51 -12.88 4.16
C PRO A 216 -19.45 -11.46 3.59
N GLN A 217 -19.44 -11.36 2.29
CA GLN A 217 -19.67 -10.08 1.61
C GLN A 217 -21.02 -9.52 2.08
N PRO A 218 -21.15 -8.21 2.33
CA PRO A 218 -22.47 -7.65 2.60
C PRO A 218 -23.33 -7.86 1.35
N VAL A 219 -24.36 -8.70 1.51
CA VAL A 219 -25.40 -8.90 0.53
C VAL A 219 -26.06 -7.53 0.29
N ALA A 220 -26.07 -7.08 -0.96
CA ALA A 220 -26.80 -5.89 -1.37
C ALA A 220 -28.23 -5.99 -0.82
N GLY A 221 -28.67 -4.91 -0.14
CA GLY A 221 -29.94 -4.88 0.58
C GLY A 221 -31.11 -5.27 -0.31
N GLU A 222 -31.90 -6.19 0.17
CA GLU A 222 -33.23 -6.46 -0.38
C GLU A 222 -34.09 -5.17 -0.37
N PRO A 223 -34.84 -4.90 -1.43
CA PRO A 223 -35.80 -3.81 -1.43
C PRO A 223 -36.88 -4.11 -0.38
N ARG A 224 -37.06 -3.21 0.57
CA ARG A 224 -38.18 -3.28 1.50
C ARG A 224 -39.47 -3.22 0.69
N GLY A 225 -40.23 -4.30 0.73
CA GLY A 225 -41.56 -4.38 0.18
C GLY A 225 -42.48 -3.39 0.88
N ASP A 226 -43.07 -2.51 0.09
CA ASP A 226 -44.16 -1.66 0.53
C ASP A 226 -45.36 -2.56 0.81
N GLY A 227 -45.73 -2.60 2.08
CA GLY A 227 -46.92 -3.26 2.56
C GLY A 227 -48.16 -2.50 2.05
N ALA A 228 -48.93 -3.18 1.24
CA ALA A 228 -50.26 -2.78 0.90
C ALA A 228 -51.13 -2.71 2.17
N GLY A 229 -51.74 -1.56 2.41
CA GLY A 229 -52.81 -1.37 3.38
C GLY A 229 -54.10 -1.01 2.60
N ASP A 230 -54.99 -1.99 2.51
CA ASP A 230 -56.38 -1.82 2.11
C ASP A 230 -57.10 -0.77 2.94
N GLY A 231 -57.91 0.03 2.30
CA GLY A 231 -58.82 0.94 2.96
C GLY A 231 -59.84 1.50 1.99
N LEU A 232 -60.84 0.67 1.65
CA LEU A 232 -62.10 1.12 1.07
C LEU A 232 -62.73 2.25 1.88
N THR A 233 -63.22 3.29 1.22
CA THR A 233 -64.61 3.75 1.41
C THR A 233 -65.03 4.74 0.33
N THR A 234 -66.15 4.43 -0.24
CA THR A 234 -67.10 5.14 -1.09
C THR A 234 -67.53 6.52 -0.61
N SER A 235 -67.78 7.48 -1.51
CA SER A 235 -69.04 8.23 -1.69
C SER A 235 -68.82 9.55 -2.43
N SER A 236 -69.22 9.67 -3.63
CA SER A 236 -70.44 10.38 -4.21
C SER A 236 -70.60 11.89 -3.90
N ARG A 237 -70.74 12.64 -5.00
CA ARG A 237 -71.46 13.97 -5.20
C ARG A 237 -70.68 15.24 -4.74
N ALA A 238 -70.42 16.17 -5.58
CA ALA A 238 -71.26 17.01 -6.46
C ALA A 238 -70.33 17.72 -7.48
#